data_4733e10dc94582a3780435d81fc8542a
#
_entry.id   4733e10dc94582a3780435d81fc8542a
#
_cell.length_a   1.000
_cell.length_b   1.000
_cell.length_c   1.000
_cell.angle_alpha   90.00
_cell.angle_beta   90.00
_cell.angle_gamma   90.00
#
_symmetry.space_group_name_H-M   'P 1'
#
loop_
_entity.id
_entity.type
_entity.pdbx_description
1 polymer ?
#
loop_
_entity_poly.entity_id
_entity_poly.type
_entity_poly.pdbx_seq_one_letter_code
_entity_poly.pdbx_strand_id
1 'polypeptide(L)'
;MLGNDVSQLRRTIEPNQKLLAAWRAAGLPVLHTREGHRPDLADLPPVKKIRGRSATSIGDAGPMGRILVRGEAGHDIIPELYPEPGEPVIDKPGKGAFHATDLHAILQHRDVKQLVVTGVTTEVCVNTTVREANDRGYDCLVLEDCCGSYYPEFHTMGLKMIKAQGGIFGWVSSSESVIKALAGWKRAS
;
A
#
# COMPACT_ATOMS: atom_id res chain seq x y z
N MET A 1 -3.43 3.09 19.81
CA MET A 1 -3.45 1.77 19.14
C MET A 1 -4.88 1.27 19.15
N LEU A 2 -5.35 0.74 18.03
CA LEU A 2 -6.68 0.12 17.93
C LEU A 2 -6.73 -1.29 18.56
N GLY A 3 -5.70 -1.65 19.34
CA GLY A 3 -5.61 -2.94 20.05
C GLY A 3 -5.16 -4.15 19.20
N ASN A 4 -4.88 -3.94 17.90
CA ASN A 4 -4.41 -5.02 17.05
C ASN A 4 -2.93 -5.33 17.29
N ASP A 5 -2.56 -6.62 17.24
CA ASP A 5 -1.16 -7.04 17.20
C ASP A 5 -0.54 -6.67 15.85
N VAL A 6 0.46 -5.81 15.88
CA VAL A 6 1.18 -5.34 14.68
C VAL A 6 2.42 -6.18 14.35
N SER A 7 2.71 -7.23 15.09
CA SER A 7 3.92 -8.04 14.90
C SER A 7 4.04 -8.60 13.49
N GLN A 8 2.92 -9.10 12.94
CA GLN A 8 2.87 -9.63 11.58
C GLN A 8 3.11 -8.53 10.52
N LEU A 9 2.63 -7.31 10.77
CA LEU A 9 2.86 -6.18 9.86
C LEU A 9 4.32 -5.74 9.87
N ARG A 10 4.96 -5.74 11.05
CA ARG A 10 6.37 -5.34 11.19
C ARG A 10 7.35 -6.28 10.49
N ARG A 11 6.99 -7.53 10.27
CA ARG A 11 7.81 -8.50 9.49
C ARG A 11 8.03 -8.06 8.05
N THR A 12 7.16 -7.22 7.50
CA THR A 12 7.27 -6.72 6.14
C THR A 12 8.29 -5.59 5.99
N ILE A 13 8.78 -4.99 7.08
CA ILE A 13 9.63 -3.81 7.03
C ILE A 13 10.96 -4.12 6.36
N GLU A 14 11.68 -5.12 6.84
CA GLU A 14 13.00 -5.48 6.30
C GLU A 14 12.97 -5.87 4.81
N PRO A 15 12.05 -6.73 4.32
CA PRO A 15 11.92 -7.00 2.89
C PRO A 15 11.62 -5.73 2.07
N ASN A 16 10.74 -4.84 2.56
CA ASN A 16 10.45 -3.58 1.88
C ASN A 16 11.66 -2.65 1.85
N GLN A 17 12.48 -2.56 2.91
CA GLN A 17 13.72 -1.78 2.90
C GLN A 17 14.70 -2.27 1.82
N LYS A 18 14.91 -3.58 1.74
CA LYS A 18 15.78 -4.19 0.72
C LYS A 18 15.27 -3.94 -0.69
N LEU A 19 13.96 -4.09 -0.88
CA LEU A 19 13.29 -3.82 -2.16
C LEU A 19 13.44 -2.36 -2.57
N LEU A 20 13.13 -1.41 -1.68
CA LEU A 20 13.25 0.03 -1.93
C LEU A 20 14.67 0.41 -2.33
N ALA A 21 15.67 -0.10 -1.62
CA ALA A 21 17.07 0.16 -1.94
C ALA A 21 17.43 -0.33 -3.36
N ALA A 22 17.04 -1.55 -3.72
CA ALA A 22 17.30 -2.10 -5.06
C ALA A 22 16.51 -1.37 -6.16
N TRP A 23 15.26 -1.00 -5.87
CA TRP A 23 14.37 -0.30 -6.81
C TRP A 23 14.87 1.11 -7.11
N ARG A 24 15.27 1.86 -6.07
CA ARG A 24 15.89 3.18 -6.18
C ARG A 24 17.23 3.13 -6.93
N ALA A 25 18.06 2.15 -6.62
CA ALA A 25 19.32 1.94 -7.32
C ALA A 25 19.13 1.65 -8.83
N ALA A 26 18.01 1.02 -9.20
CA ALA A 26 17.63 0.80 -10.60
C ALA A 26 17.01 2.04 -11.28
N GLY A 27 16.83 3.15 -10.57
CA GLY A 27 16.22 4.38 -11.07
C GLY A 27 14.74 4.25 -11.42
N LEU A 28 14.04 3.30 -10.80
CA LEU A 28 12.62 3.07 -11.03
C LEU A 28 11.76 3.96 -10.14
N PRO A 29 10.58 4.39 -10.62
CA PRO A 29 9.72 5.26 -9.84
C PRO A 29 9.15 4.55 -8.62
N VAL A 30 9.17 5.25 -7.48
CA VAL A 30 8.53 4.85 -6.22
C VAL A 30 7.39 5.81 -5.93
N LEU A 31 6.26 5.29 -5.49
CA LEU A 31 5.12 6.06 -5.01
C LEU A 31 4.68 5.47 -3.67
N HIS A 32 4.43 6.33 -2.71
CA HIS A 32 3.97 5.93 -1.39
C HIS A 32 2.48 6.25 -1.22
N THR A 33 1.77 5.42 -0.48
CA THR A 33 0.37 5.67 -0.14
C THR A 33 0.15 5.56 1.36
N ARG A 34 -0.68 6.44 1.92
CA ARG A 34 -1.11 6.37 3.30
C ARG A 34 -2.60 6.71 3.40
N GLU A 35 -3.34 5.96 4.23
CA GLU A 35 -4.76 6.20 4.40
C GLU A 35 -5.01 7.29 5.41
N GLY A 36 -5.75 8.32 5.03
CA GLY A 36 -6.13 9.39 5.93
C GLY A 36 -7.14 10.35 5.36
N HIS A 37 -7.93 10.91 6.26
CA HIS A 37 -8.96 11.89 5.97
C HIS A 37 -8.45 13.33 6.24
N ARG A 38 -9.13 14.29 5.65
CA ARG A 38 -8.86 15.72 5.86
C ARG A 38 -8.99 16.07 7.37
N PRO A 39 -8.26 17.08 7.87
CA PRO A 39 -8.38 17.50 9.27
C PRO A 39 -9.80 17.93 9.69
N ASP A 40 -10.59 18.46 8.74
CA ASP A 40 -12.00 18.83 8.93
C ASP A 40 -12.97 17.64 8.78
N LEU A 41 -12.49 16.47 8.39
CA LEU A 41 -13.27 15.25 8.12
C LEU A 41 -14.37 15.41 7.05
N ALA A 42 -14.29 16.44 6.21
CA ALA A 42 -15.30 16.70 5.17
C ALA A 42 -15.36 15.58 4.11
N ASP A 43 -14.28 14.79 3.97
CA ASP A 43 -14.18 13.65 3.06
C ASP A 43 -14.49 12.29 3.74
N LEU A 44 -14.99 12.30 5.00
CA LEU A 44 -15.32 11.09 5.75
C LEU A 44 -16.82 10.77 5.67
N PRO A 45 -17.23 9.73 4.91
CA PRO A 45 -18.64 9.33 4.88
C PRO A 45 -19.13 8.87 6.27
N PRO A 46 -20.36 9.24 6.69
CA PRO A 46 -20.90 8.86 8.00
C PRO A 46 -20.85 7.35 8.27
N VAL A 47 -21.17 6.55 7.26
CA VAL A 47 -21.12 5.09 7.36
C VAL A 47 -19.72 4.55 7.68
N LYS A 48 -18.67 5.23 7.24
CA LYS A 48 -17.29 4.83 7.49
C LYS A 48 -16.88 5.19 8.92
N LYS A 49 -17.43 6.26 9.47
CA LYS A 49 -17.19 6.70 10.85
C LYS A 49 -17.76 5.71 11.88
N ILE A 50 -18.93 5.12 11.59
CA ILE A 50 -19.63 4.23 12.54
C ILE A 50 -19.27 2.76 12.38
N ARG A 51 -18.47 2.37 11.38
CA ARG A 51 -18.05 0.99 11.18
C ARG A 51 -16.91 0.61 12.12
N GLY A 52 -16.97 -0.63 12.60
CA GLY A 52 -15.95 -1.25 13.44
C GLY A 52 -16.47 -1.60 14.82
N ARG A 53 -15.73 -2.47 15.51
CA ARG A 53 -16.04 -2.89 16.88
C ARG A 53 -15.19 -2.15 17.93
N SER A 54 -14.32 -1.24 17.49
CA SER A 54 -13.48 -0.49 18.42
C SER A 54 -14.27 0.61 19.10
N ALA A 55 -13.91 0.92 20.33
CA ALA A 55 -14.45 2.06 21.09
C ALA A 55 -14.05 3.41 20.48
N THR A 56 -13.18 3.41 19.48
CA THR A 56 -12.63 4.60 18.83
C THR A 56 -12.93 4.60 17.33
N SER A 57 -13.30 5.75 16.81
CA SER A 57 -13.66 5.99 15.41
C SER A 57 -12.57 6.80 14.68
N ILE A 58 -12.68 6.87 13.36
CA ILE A 58 -11.85 7.79 12.56
C ILE A 58 -12.10 9.22 13.03
N GLY A 59 -11.02 9.94 13.30
CA GLY A 59 -11.05 11.31 13.79
C GLY A 59 -11.01 11.46 15.32
N ASP A 60 -11.22 10.38 16.08
CA ASP A 60 -11.08 10.39 17.53
C ASP A 60 -9.62 10.49 17.95
N ALA A 61 -9.38 10.97 19.15
CA ALA A 61 -8.03 11.04 19.73
C ALA A 61 -7.44 9.64 19.92
N GLY A 62 -6.20 9.48 19.52
CA GLY A 62 -5.39 8.28 19.70
C GLY A 62 -4.03 8.62 20.30
N PRO A 63 -3.19 7.62 20.59
CA PRO A 63 -1.88 7.83 21.23
C PRO A 63 -0.86 8.57 20.35
N MET A 64 -1.11 8.66 19.04
CA MET A 64 -0.25 9.33 18.06
C MET A 64 -1.01 10.42 17.28
N GLY A 65 -1.94 11.12 17.93
CA GLY A 65 -2.82 12.07 17.29
C GLY A 65 -4.17 11.46 16.89
N ARG A 66 -4.95 12.19 16.10
CA ARG A 66 -6.27 11.76 15.66
C ARG A 66 -6.16 10.59 14.67
N ILE A 67 -6.99 9.58 14.86
CA ILE A 67 -6.95 8.33 14.08
C ILE A 67 -7.26 8.61 12.61
N LEU A 68 -6.36 8.19 11.71
CA LEU A 68 -6.47 8.34 10.25
C LEU A 68 -6.77 9.78 9.79
N VAL A 69 -6.16 10.77 10.44
CA VAL A 69 -6.26 12.17 10.05
C VAL A 69 -4.93 12.67 9.50
N ARG A 70 -4.96 13.32 8.35
CA ARG A 70 -3.78 13.87 7.67
C ARG A 70 -3.09 14.91 8.55
N GLY A 71 -1.76 14.85 8.61
CA GLY A 71 -0.94 15.74 9.42
C GLY A 71 -0.68 15.25 10.85
N GLU A 72 -1.38 14.22 11.30
CA GLU A 72 -1.12 13.61 12.59
C GLU A 72 0.08 12.65 12.54
N ALA A 73 0.84 12.51 13.62
CA ALA A 73 2.00 11.63 13.68
C ALA A 73 1.66 10.17 13.36
N GLY A 74 0.48 9.70 13.78
CA GLY A 74 0.00 8.34 13.51
C GLY A 74 -0.48 8.09 12.08
N HIS A 75 -0.58 9.14 11.28
CA HIS A 75 -0.92 9.05 9.86
C HIS A 75 0.31 8.88 8.97
N ASP A 76 1.47 9.28 9.45
CA ASP A 76 2.68 9.32 8.62
C ASP A 76 3.27 7.94 8.34
N ILE A 77 4.15 7.88 7.35
CA ILE A 77 4.91 6.69 6.99
C ILE A 77 5.99 6.47 8.05
N ILE A 78 6.21 5.23 8.43
CA ILE A 78 7.22 4.86 9.42
C ILE A 78 8.63 5.24 8.95
N PRO A 79 9.54 5.62 9.85
CA PRO A 79 10.88 6.08 9.48
C PRO A 79 11.66 5.09 8.63
N GLU A 80 11.48 3.79 8.88
CA GLU A 80 12.19 2.71 8.18
C GLU A 80 11.87 2.62 6.68
N LEU A 81 10.71 3.17 6.24
CA LEU A 81 10.22 3.14 4.86
C LEU A 81 9.89 4.54 4.34
N TYR A 82 10.50 5.56 4.93
CA TYR A 82 10.15 6.94 4.62
C TYR A 82 10.51 7.31 3.16
N PRO A 83 9.66 8.12 2.50
CA PRO A 83 9.91 8.59 1.14
C PRO A 83 11.20 9.38 1.01
N GLU A 84 11.89 9.22 -0.10
CA GLU A 84 12.98 10.11 -0.51
C GLU A 84 12.48 11.36 -1.24
N PRO A 85 13.25 12.44 -1.29
CA PRO A 85 12.87 13.64 -2.04
C PRO A 85 12.54 13.32 -3.50
N GLY A 86 11.35 13.74 -3.95
CA GLY A 86 10.87 13.48 -5.32
C GLY A 86 10.00 12.24 -5.46
N GLU A 87 9.85 11.42 -4.42
CA GLU A 87 8.90 10.32 -4.41
C GLU A 87 7.49 10.83 -4.01
N PRO A 88 6.47 10.67 -4.86
CA PRO A 88 5.12 11.10 -4.53
C PRO A 88 4.53 10.34 -3.34
N VAL A 89 3.84 11.06 -2.47
CA VAL A 89 3.05 10.49 -1.37
C VAL A 89 1.58 10.76 -1.63
N ILE A 90 0.79 9.70 -1.75
CA ILE A 90 -0.64 9.74 -2.06
C ILE A 90 -1.45 9.58 -0.77
N ASP A 91 -2.09 10.64 -0.33
CA ASP A 91 -3.06 10.60 0.76
C ASP A 91 -4.41 10.11 0.25
N LYS A 92 -4.80 8.91 0.65
CA LYS A 92 -6.02 8.25 0.17
C LYS A 92 -7.12 8.22 1.24
N PRO A 93 -8.33 8.71 0.95
CA PRO A 93 -9.45 8.62 1.89
C PRO A 93 -10.12 7.23 1.85
N GLY A 94 -9.80 6.43 0.85
CA GLY A 94 -10.32 5.08 0.64
C GLY A 94 -9.34 3.97 1.03
N LYS A 95 -9.80 2.72 0.94
CA LYS A 95 -8.94 1.54 1.10
C LYS A 95 -8.03 1.37 -0.11
N GLY A 96 -8.57 1.48 -1.32
CA GLY A 96 -7.82 1.47 -2.56
C GLY A 96 -7.10 2.80 -2.80
N ALA A 97 -5.99 2.71 -3.51
CA ALA A 97 -5.13 3.86 -3.75
C ALA A 97 -5.62 4.79 -4.87
N PHE A 98 -6.56 4.33 -5.70
CA PHE A 98 -7.09 5.12 -6.82
C PHE A 98 -8.34 5.94 -6.44
N HIS A 99 -9.03 5.55 -5.35
CA HIS A 99 -10.27 6.23 -4.97
C HIS A 99 -10.01 7.64 -4.46
N ALA A 100 -10.54 8.65 -5.18
CA ALA A 100 -10.44 10.07 -4.86
C ALA A 100 -8.99 10.56 -4.66
N THR A 101 -8.07 10.08 -5.51
CA THR A 101 -6.66 10.46 -5.54
C THR A 101 -6.21 10.80 -6.96
N ASP A 102 -5.05 11.39 -7.09
CA ASP A 102 -4.38 11.67 -8.36
C ASP A 102 -3.46 10.54 -8.86
N LEU A 103 -3.43 9.38 -8.16
CA LEU A 103 -2.54 8.27 -8.48
C LEU A 103 -2.63 7.85 -9.96
N HIS A 104 -3.86 7.70 -10.50
CA HIS A 104 -4.04 7.29 -11.90
C HIS A 104 -3.43 8.30 -12.88
N ALA A 105 -3.64 9.59 -12.64
CA ALA A 105 -3.07 10.66 -13.47
C ALA A 105 -1.54 10.65 -13.44
N ILE A 106 -0.93 10.45 -12.26
CA ILE A 106 0.52 10.35 -12.08
C ILE A 106 1.08 9.15 -12.86
N LEU A 107 0.44 7.98 -12.75
CA LEU A 107 0.87 6.77 -13.45
C LEU A 107 0.76 6.91 -14.97
N GLN A 108 -0.34 7.50 -15.45
CA GLN A 108 -0.52 7.77 -16.89
C GLN A 108 0.52 8.74 -17.42
N HIS A 109 0.77 9.85 -16.69
CA HIS A 109 1.78 10.84 -17.10
C HIS A 109 3.18 10.23 -17.21
N ARG A 110 3.49 9.21 -16.41
CA ARG A 110 4.77 8.49 -16.43
C ARG A 110 4.78 7.28 -17.35
N ASP A 111 3.71 7.05 -18.13
CA ASP A 111 3.49 5.88 -18.99
C ASP A 111 3.69 4.53 -18.29
N VAL A 112 3.33 4.45 -17.02
CA VAL A 112 3.41 3.22 -16.23
C VAL A 112 2.30 2.27 -16.66
N LYS A 113 2.64 1.01 -16.91
CA LYS A 113 1.69 -0.06 -17.26
C LYS A 113 1.67 -1.19 -16.24
N GLN A 114 2.74 -1.32 -15.47
CA GLN A 114 2.93 -2.43 -14.52
C GLN A 114 3.22 -1.87 -13.14
N LEU A 115 2.64 -2.48 -12.12
CA LEU A 115 2.78 -2.07 -10.73
C LEU A 115 3.35 -3.22 -9.91
N VAL A 116 4.41 -2.95 -9.15
CA VAL A 116 4.80 -3.79 -8.03
C VAL A 116 4.13 -3.22 -6.78
N VAL A 117 3.26 -4.01 -6.17
CA VAL A 117 2.43 -3.56 -5.04
C VAL A 117 2.90 -4.23 -3.76
N THR A 118 3.15 -3.41 -2.75
CA THR A 118 3.56 -3.85 -1.40
C THR A 118 2.78 -3.10 -0.33
N GLY A 119 2.90 -3.52 0.92
CA GLY A 119 2.33 -2.82 2.07
C GLY A 119 1.25 -3.59 2.82
N VAL A 120 0.52 -2.86 3.63
CA VAL A 120 -0.42 -3.43 4.61
C VAL A 120 -1.79 -2.73 4.58
N THR A 121 -2.89 -3.44 4.79
CA THR A 121 -2.96 -4.90 4.95
C THR A 121 -3.29 -5.59 3.64
N THR A 122 -2.85 -6.82 3.49
CA THR A 122 -2.97 -7.59 2.24
C THR A 122 -4.40 -7.68 1.73
N GLU A 123 -5.35 -8.04 2.61
CA GLU A 123 -6.77 -8.28 2.28
C GLU A 123 -7.57 -6.97 2.10
N VAL A 124 -7.05 -5.84 2.58
CA VAL A 124 -7.76 -4.56 2.52
C VAL A 124 -7.13 -3.64 1.49
N CYS A 125 -6.09 -2.87 1.88
CA CYS A 125 -5.55 -1.83 1.01
C CYS A 125 -4.86 -2.40 -0.23
N VAL A 126 -4.07 -3.48 -0.07
CA VAL A 126 -3.38 -4.12 -1.19
C VAL A 126 -4.38 -4.72 -2.17
N ASN A 127 -5.29 -5.60 -1.72
CA ASN A 127 -6.28 -6.23 -2.60
C ASN A 127 -7.19 -5.20 -3.28
N THR A 128 -7.65 -4.18 -2.54
CA THR A 128 -8.49 -3.13 -3.15
C THR A 128 -7.72 -2.38 -4.23
N THR A 129 -6.47 -1.97 -3.95
CA THR A 129 -5.64 -1.26 -4.94
C THR A 129 -5.37 -2.11 -6.18
N VAL A 130 -5.06 -3.40 -6.01
CA VAL A 130 -4.80 -4.32 -7.13
C VAL A 130 -6.03 -4.48 -8.01
N ARG A 131 -7.23 -4.63 -7.44
CA ARG A 131 -8.49 -4.72 -8.20
C ARG A 131 -8.80 -3.43 -8.95
N GLU A 132 -8.66 -2.28 -8.27
CA GLU A 132 -8.84 -0.97 -8.91
C GLU A 132 -7.80 -0.72 -10.03
N ALA A 133 -6.57 -1.21 -9.86
CA ALA A 133 -5.52 -1.15 -10.88
C ALA A 133 -5.88 -2.03 -12.09
N ASN A 134 -6.32 -3.26 -11.85
CA ASN A 134 -6.74 -4.20 -12.90
C ASN A 134 -7.89 -3.61 -13.74
N ASP A 135 -8.92 -3.04 -13.11
CA ASP A 135 -10.03 -2.40 -13.82
C ASP A 135 -9.59 -1.19 -14.67
N ARG A 136 -8.39 -0.62 -14.40
CA ARG A 136 -7.78 0.48 -15.16
C ARG A 136 -6.74 0.02 -16.18
N GLY A 137 -6.55 -1.29 -16.32
CA GLY A 137 -5.63 -1.87 -17.30
C GLY A 137 -4.17 -1.93 -16.86
N TYR A 138 -3.89 -1.86 -15.55
CA TYR A 138 -2.55 -2.10 -15.03
C TYR A 138 -2.32 -3.58 -14.71
N ASP A 139 -1.16 -4.11 -15.12
CA ASP A 139 -0.67 -5.38 -14.61
C ASP A 139 -0.09 -5.22 -13.21
N CYS A 140 -0.43 -6.13 -12.30
CA CYS A 140 0.02 -6.08 -10.92
C CYS A 140 0.86 -7.29 -10.54
N LEU A 141 1.99 -7.04 -9.89
CA LEU A 141 2.81 -8.02 -9.18
C LEU A 141 2.78 -7.67 -7.69
N VAL A 142 2.25 -8.57 -6.86
CA VAL A 142 2.22 -8.40 -5.42
C VAL A 142 3.35 -9.20 -4.79
N LEU A 143 4.10 -8.60 -3.87
CA LEU A 143 5.21 -9.27 -3.19
C LEU A 143 4.77 -9.78 -1.81
N GLU A 144 4.73 -11.10 -1.70
CA GLU A 144 4.14 -11.77 -0.53
C GLU A 144 4.84 -11.46 0.78
N ASP A 145 6.16 -11.35 0.78
CA ASP A 145 6.99 -11.02 1.94
C ASP A 145 7.02 -9.51 2.26
N CYS A 146 6.64 -8.68 1.29
CA CYS A 146 6.49 -7.23 1.44
C CYS A 146 5.06 -6.80 1.79
N CYS A 147 4.13 -7.75 1.87
CA CYS A 147 2.76 -7.54 2.32
C CYS A 147 2.49 -8.27 3.63
N GLY A 148 1.52 -7.78 4.40
CA GLY A 148 1.14 -8.40 5.66
C GLY A 148 -0.30 -8.12 6.06
N SER A 149 -0.83 -8.95 6.96
CA SER A 149 -2.13 -8.78 7.58
C SER A 149 -2.02 -8.99 9.08
N TYR A 150 -2.99 -8.49 9.84
CA TYR A 150 -3.15 -8.84 11.26
C TYR A 150 -3.44 -10.33 11.45
N TYR A 151 -4.03 -10.97 10.41
CA TYR A 151 -4.45 -12.37 10.41
C TYR A 151 -3.70 -13.13 9.31
N PRO A 152 -2.85 -14.11 9.64
CA PRO A 152 -2.08 -14.88 8.65
C PRO A 152 -2.94 -15.56 7.59
N GLU A 153 -4.13 -16.03 7.97
CA GLU A 153 -5.09 -16.63 7.05
C GLU A 153 -5.64 -15.63 6.03
N PHE A 154 -5.85 -14.37 6.42
CA PHE A 154 -6.31 -13.32 5.50
C PHE A 154 -5.21 -12.93 4.51
N HIS A 155 -3.97 -12.84 4.98
CA HIS A 155 -2.82 -12.64 4.11
C HIS A 155 -2.73 -13.76 3.05
N THR A 156 -2.71 -15.01 3.51
CA THR A 156 -2.62 -16.17 2.62
C THR A 156 -3.77 -16.22 1.62
N MET A 157 -5.00 -16.01 2.08
CA MET A 157 -6.18 -16.02 1.20
C MET A 157 -6.19 -14.83 0.24
N GLY A 158 -5.80 -13.65 0.72
CA GLY A 158 -5.69 -12.45 -0.11
C GLY A 158 -4.75 -12.64 -1.30
N LEU A 159 -3.58 -13.25 -1.08
CA LEU A 159 -2.64 -13.57 -2.15
C LEU A 159 -3.18 -14.65 -3.11
N LYS A 160 -3.87 -15.68 -2.58
CA LYS A 160 -4.52 -16.70 -3.41
C LYS A 160 -5.59 -16.10 -4.32
N MET A 161 -6.38 -15.15 -3.82
CA MET A 161 -7.41 -14.47 -4.63
C MET A 161 -6.81 -13.67 -5.78
N ILE A 162 -5.67 -13.03 -5.59
CA ILE A 162 -5.00 -12.24 -6.64
C ILE A 162 -4.60 -13.14 -7.82
N LYS A 163 -3.94 -14.26 -7.55
CA LYS A 163 -3.44 -15.16 -8.57
C LYS A 163 -4.41 -16.26 -9.01
N ALA A 164 -5.65 -16.25 -8.50
CA ALA A 164 -6.66 -17.24 -8.91
C ALA A 164 -6.93 -17.18 -10.42
N GLN A 165 -7.44 -18.26 -10.97
CA GLN A 165 -7.86 -18.36 -12.38
C GLN A 165 -6.77 -17.91 -13.38
N GLY A 166 -5.51 -18.21 -13.09
CA GLY A 166 -4.40 -17.84 -13.97
C GLY A 166 -3.94 -16.38 -13.86
N GLY A 167 -4.13 -15.76 -12.70
CA GLY A 167 -3.71 -14.38 -12.45
C GLY A 167 -4.79 -13.34 -12.75
N ILE A 168 -6.05 -13.63 -12.40
CA ILE A 168 -7.21 -12.76 -12.76
C ILE A 168 -7.05 -11.30 -12.30
N PHE A 169 -6.33 -11.05 -11.20
CA PHE A 169 -6.01 -9.70 -10.74
C PHE A 169 -4.52 -9.38 -10.77
N GLY A 170 -3.68 -10.33 -11.13
CA GLY A 170 -2.23 -10.16 -11.17
C GLY A 170 -1.46 -11.37 -10.66
N TRP A 171 -0.20 -11.15 -10.37
CA TRP A 171 0.76 -12.19 -9.99
C TRP A 171 1.27 -11.99 -8.58
N VAL A 172 1.87 -13.03 -8.02
CA VAL A 172 2.49 -13.01 -6.70
C VAL A 172 3.91 -13.54 -6.81
N SER A 173 4.87 -12.86 -6.17
CA SER A 173 6.28 -13.25 -6.11
C SER A 173 6.89 -12.84 -4.77
N SER A 174 8.18 -13.09 -4.58
CA SER A 174 8.95 -12.61 -3.44
C SER A 174 9.78 -11.37 -3.80
N SER A 175 10.15 -10.57 -2.80
CA SER A 175 11.08 -9.45 -2.98
C SER A 175 12.45 -9.93 -3.49
N GLU A 176 12.94 -11.06 -3.00
CA GLU A 176 14.20 -11.65 -3.45
C GLU A 176 14.22 -11.91 -4.95
N SER A 177 13.14 -12.49 -5.49
CA SER A 177 13.02 -12.76 -6.94
C SER A 177 13.06 -11.47 -7.76
N VAL A 178 12.39 -10.41 -7.29
CA VAL A 178 12.39 -9.11 -7.98
C VAL A 178 13.75 -8.44 -7.88
N ILE A 179 14.38 -8.42 -6.70
CA ILE A 179 15.74 -7.86 -6.52
C ILE A 179 16.75 -8.57 -7.42
N LYS A 180 16.67 -9.89 -7.53
CA LYS A 180 17.52 -10.68 -8.44
C LYS A 180 17.28 -10.30 -9.91
N ALA A 181 16.04 -10.11 -10.31
CA ALA A 181 15.71 -9.66 -11.65
C ALA A 181 16.24 -8.25 -11.94
N LEU A 182 16.14 -7.33 -10.98
CA LEU A 182 16.66 -5.97 -11.09
C LEU A 182 18.17 -5.92 -11.25
N ALA A 183 18.92 -6.85 -10.66
CA ALA A 183 20.39 -6.91 -10.79
C ALA A 183 20.83 -7.13 -12.26
N GLY A 184 20.01 -7.75 -13.07
CA GLY A 184 20.24 -7.93 -14.52
C GLY A 184 19.55 -6.90 -15.41
N TRP A 185 18.75 -6.00 -14.83
CA TRP A 185 17.94 -5.05 -15.59
C TRP A 185 18.79 -3.85 -16.02
N LYS A 186 18.75 -3.55 -17.32
CA LYS A 186 19.33 -2.33 -17.89
C LYS A 186 18.17 -1.48 -18.42
N ARG A 187 18.10 -0.24 -17.96
CA ARG A 187 17.14 0.72 -18.52
C ARG A 187 17.39 0.83 -20.02
N ALA A 188 16.36 0.56 -20.85
CA ALA A 188 16.44 0.88 -22.27
C ALA A 188 16.67 2.37 -22.43
N SER A 189 17.75 2.72 -23.13
CA SER A 189 18.14 4.12 -23.42
C SER A 189 17.17 4.78 -24.39
#